data_fa928ba218e8e57c3914e797d2983568
#
_entry.id   fa928ba218e8e57c3914e797d2983568
#
_cell.length_a   1.000
_cell.length_b   1.000
_cell.length_c   1.000
_cell.angle_alpha   90.00
_cell.angle_beta   90.00
_cell.angle_gamma   90.00
#
_symmetry.space_group_name_H-M   'P 1'
#
loop_
_entity.id
_entity.type
_entity.pdbx_description
1 polymer ?
#
loop_
_entity_poly.entity_id
_entity_poly.type
_entity_poly.pdbx_seq_one_letter_code
_entity_poly.pdbx_strand_id
1 'polypeptide(L)'
;MTTTAPAFRIVIEDKDISRPVSDRLMSITLRECRGDEADQLDIELDDSDGKLKIPPKGAKLNFALGWLGSPLVDKGAFVVSEVEHTGAPDRLTIRARSASMIDAFRQQRDRSFHETTLGAVVDAIAAGNGLASGISASLRGIAIKHLDQTHESDSALLRRLGKKYDAVATVKNDTLLFLPINESRTASGKPLPAIKVVRALGDQHRYHSSESDAYSGVRAFWMDEKYGRRRSVVAGQAGNSKRLRTTFANESDARTAAAAEWQRIERGLATFEMQLALGDASIMPQSPVVVSGFKADIDATEWLSKTVTHSISGSGFTTRIEFETRSEEADTDRELDHDPEEGVTGVKAEWHDKAKKKNSKGTELAGKAENAKILKRTYATKQSAARAAALEWAKIKEVREIIVENNAD
;
A
#
# COMPACT_ATOMS: atom_id res chain seq x y z
N MET A 1 30.38 4.76 31.16
CA MET A 1 29.47 4.65 30.00
C MET A 1 30.18 3.81 28.97
N THR A 2 29.77 2.57 28.77
CA THR A 2 30.29 1.74 27.68
C THR A 2 29.83 2.38 26.35
N THR A 3 30.77 2.91 25.59
CA THR A 3 30.50 3.48 24.27
C THR A 3 30.03 2.33 23.36
N THR A 4 28.75 2.26 23.10
CA THR A 4 28.19 1.25 22.21
C THR A 4 28.49 1.67 20.78
N ALA A 5 29.39 0.97 20.09
CA ALA A 5 29.73 1.26 18.71
C ALA A 5 28.77 0.53 17.76
N PRO A 6 28.32 1.17 16.65
CA PRO A 6 27.59 0.47 15.61
C PRO A 6 28.44 -0.62 14.97
N ALA A 7 27.81 -1.72 14.58
CA ALA A 7 28.45 -2.82 13.89
C ALA A 7 27.60 -3.30 12.72
N PHE A 8 28.26 -3.71 11.65
CA PHE A 8 27.63 -4.29 10.46
C PHE A 8 28.49 -5.39 9.87
N ARG A 9 27.87 -6.21 9.05
CA ARG A 9 28.53 -7.24 8.26
C ARG A 9 28.06 -7.18 6.82
N ILE A 10 29.03 -7.16 5.89
CA ILE A 10 28.78 -7.21 4.45
C ILE A 10 29.57 -8.37 3.87
N VAL A 11 28.87 -9.29 3.23
CA VAL A 11 29.48 -10.45 2.57
C VAL A 11 29.11 -10.40 1.08
N ILE A 12 30.11 -10.41 0.20
CA ILE A 12 29.93 -10.48 -1.27
C ILE A 12 30.58 -11.79 -1.74
N GLU A 13 29.82 -12.64 -2.46
CA GLU A 13 30.31 -13.90 -3.00
C GLU A 13 31.12 -14.71 -1.95
N ASP A 14 30.54 -14.90 -0.76
CA ASP A 14 31.10 -15.58 0.41
C ASP A 14 32.36 -14.93 1.02
N LYS A 15 32.75 -13.74 0.54
CA LYS A 15 33.88 -12.99 1.09
C LYS A 15 33.36 -11.86 2.01
N ASP A 16 33.78 -11.90 3.25
CA ASP A 16 33.51 -10.81 4.21
C ASP A 16 34.37 -9.58 3.88
N ILE A 17 33.72 -8.49 3.55
CA ILE A 17 34.35 -7.20 3.22
C ILE A 17 34.02 -6.11 4.26
N SER A 18 33.47 -6.48 5.42
CA SER A 18 33.05 -5.53 6.45
C SER A 18 34.17 -4.61 6.92
N ARG A 19 35.38 -5.17 7.12
CA ARG A 19 36.54 -4.38 7.59
C ARG A 19 37.01 -3.34 6.57
N PRO A 20 37.35 -3.69 5.31
CA PRO A 20 37.72 -2.68 4.31
C PRO A 20 36.62 -1.64 4.02
N VAL A 21 35.34 -2.02 4.16
CA VAL A 21 34.24 -1.07 4.06
C VAL A 21 34.23 -0.15 5.30
N SER A 22 34.40 -0.67 6.51
CA SER A 22 34.41 0.12 7.75
C SER A 22 35.49 1.21 7.77
N ASP A 23 36.65 0.90 7.22
CA ASP A 23 37.80 1.83 7.18
C ASP A 23 37.54 3.07 6.29
N ARG A 24 36.52 3.01 5.40
CA ARG A 24 36.18 4.04 4.41
C ARG A 24 34.72 4.49 4.51
N LEU A 25 33.99 4.00 5.49
CA LEU A 25 32.55 4.23 5.60
C LEU A 25 32.22 5.69 5.88
N MET A 26 31.45 6.31 5.01
CA MET A 26 30.78 7.58 5.24
C MET A 26 29.36 7.37 5.78
N SER A 27 28.57 6.53 5.11
CA SER A 27 27.24 6.17 5.58
C SER A 27 26.76 4.81 5.03
N ILE A 28 25.89 4.15 5.81
CA ILE A 28 25.05 3.05 5.36
C ILE A 28 23.61 3.43 5.67
N THR A 29 22.73 3.31 4.70
CA THR A 29 21.30 3.47 4.89
C THR A 29 20.56 2.26 4.35
N LEU A 30 19.84 1.56 5.22
CA LEU A 30 18.93 0.47 4.85
C LEU A 30 17.49 0.95 5.05
N ARG A 31 16.72 1.01 3.96
CA ARG A 31 15.29 1.28 3.98
C ARG A 31 14.52 -0.01 3.72
N GLU A 32 13.80 -0.48 4.71
CA GLU A 32 12.94 -1.65 4.63
C GLU A 32 11.48 -1.22 4.44
N CYS A 33 10.83 -1.77 3.43
CA CYS A 33 9.44 -1.51 3.09
C CYS A 33 8.61 -2.77 3.30
N ARG A 34 7.31 -2.62 3.55
CA ARG A 34 6.46 -3.79 3.80
C ARG A 34 6.18 -4.68 2.57
N GLY A 35 6.57 -4.25 1.35
CA GLY A 35 6.46 -5.09 0.16
C GLY A 35 5.96 -4.38 -1.10
N ASP A 36 5.46 -3.15 -1.02
CA ASP A 36 5.07 -2.36 -2.20
C ASP A 36 6.29 -1.94 -3.03
N GLU A 37 7.42 -1.75 -2.35
CA GLU A 37 8.72 -1.42 -2.90
C GLU A 37 9.77 -2.42 -2.41
N ALA A 38 10.84 -2.63 -3.19
CA ALA A 38 11.98 -3.43 -2.76
C ALA A 38 12.75 -2.69 -1.66
N ASP A 39 13.25 -3.45 -0.67
CA ASP A 39 14.16 -2.89 0.32
C ASP A 39 15.40 -2.34 -0.39
N GLN A 40 15.90 -1.21 0.07
CA GLN A 40 17.04 -0.51 -0.53
C GLN A 40 18.17 -0.37 0.50
N LEU A 41 19.38 -0.74 0.08
CA LEU A 41 20.60 -0.59 0.84
C LEU A 41 21.55 0.34 0.08
N ASP A 42 21.86 1.49 0.67
CA ASP A 42 22.80 2.46 0.13
C ASP A 42 24.06 2.49 1.02
N ILE A 43 25.23 2.37 0.40
CA ILE A 43 26.52 2.38 1.06
C ILE A 43 27.36 3.49 0.41
N GLU A 44 27.78 4.47 1.20
CA GLU A 44 28.64 5.56 0.75
C GLU A 44 30.03 5.43 1.36
N LEU A 45 31.04 5.41 0.50
CA LEU A 45 32.46 5.19 0.86
C LEU A 45 33.34 6.35 0.41
N ASP A 46 34.32 6.69 1.23
CA ASP A 46 35.40 7.61 0.88
C ASP A 46 36.38 6.96 -0.10
N ASP A 47 36.55 7.54 -1.27
CA ASP A 47 37.51 7.13 -2.29
C ASP A 47 38.53 8.23 -2.62
N SER A 48 38.83 9.11 -1.68
CA SER A 48 39.75 10.24 -1.86
C SER A 48 41.15 9.81 -2.33
N ASP A 49 41.54 8.53 -2.12
CA ASP A 49 42.80 7.96 -2.62
C ASP A 49 42.66 7.21 -3.96
N GLY A 50 41.47 7.13 -4.54
CA GLY A 50 41.16 6.53 -5.84
C GLY A 50 41.43 5.01 -5.92
N LYS A 51 41.44 4.29 -4.78
CA LYS A 51 41.80 2.87 -4.75
C LYS A 51 40.62 1.92 -4.69
N LEU A 52 39.40 2.41 -4.50
CA LEU A 52 38.23 1.54 -4.49
C LEU A 52 37.94 1.01 -5.89
N LYS A 53 37.72 -0.28 -5.96
CA LYS A 53 37.25 -0.93 -7.19
C LYS A 53 35.72 -0.75 -7.27
N ILE A 54 35.25 -0.33 -8.42
CA ILE A 54 33.80 -0.26 -8.71
C ILE A 54 33.25 -1.69 -8.74
N PRO A 55 32.30 -2.05 -7.87
CA PRO A 55 31.68 -3.37 -7.88
C PRO A 55 30.84 -3.55 -9.16
N PRO A 56 30.79 -4.76 -9.73
CA PRO A 56 29.97 -5.04 -10.89
C PRO A 56 28.46 -4.93 -10.51
N LYS A 57 27.67 -4.39 -11.43
CA LYS A 57 26.20 -4.45 -11.31
C LYS A 57 25.75 -5.92 -11.32
N GLY A 58 24.76 -6.25 -10.49
CA GLY A 58 24.31 -7.63 -10.32
C GLY A 58 25.06 -8.41 -9.24
N ALA A 59 26.12 -7.86 -8.63
CA ALA A 59 26.79 -8.51 -7.51
C ALA A 59 25.83 -8.70 -6.33
N LYS A 60 25.81 -9.91 -5.76
CA LYS A 60 24.98 -10.23 -4.59
C LYS A 60 25.76 -9.96 -3.32
N LEU A 61 25.14 -9.29 -2.38
CA LEU A 61 25.68 -9.03 -1.05
C LEU A 61 24.67 -9.41 0.04
N ASN A 62 25.14 -9.98 1.13
CA ASN A 62 24.37 -10.20 2.34
C ASN A 62 24.72 -9.12 3.36
N PHE A 63 23.71 -8.59 4.03
CA PHE A 63 23.86 -7.49 4.98
C PHE A 63 23.28 -7.83 6.33
N ALA A 64 24.03 -7.55 7.40
CA ALA A 64 23.59 -7.62 8.77
C ALA A 64 24.06 -6.39 9.53
N LEU A 65 23.27 -5.89 10.52
CA LEU A 65 23.62 -4.73 11.32
C LEU A 65 23.20 -4.89 12.77
N GLY A 66 23.77 -4.06 13.63
CA GLY A 66 23.48 -4.04 15.07
C GLY A 66 24.52 -3.27 15.86
N TRP A 67 24.79 -3.72 17.05
CA TRP A 67 25.73 -3.11 17.98
C TRP A 67 26.92 -4.03 18.26
N LEU A 68 28.10 -3.46 18.39
CA LEU A 68 29.31 -4.20 18.75
C LEU A 68 29.12 -4.91 20.11
N GLY A 69 29.46 -6.22 20.13
CA GLY A 69 29.26 -7.06 21.31
C GLY A 69 27.88 -7.71 21.44
N SER A 70 26.97 -7.42 20.50
CA SER A 70 25.65 -8.08 20.38
C SER A 70 25.55 -8.86 19.09
N PRO A 71 24.70 -9.90 18.99
CA PRO A 71 24.43 -10.56 17.72
C PRO A 71 23.89 -9.57 16.69
N LEU A 72 24.47 -9.58 15.47
CA LEU A 72 23.95 -8.77 14.37
C LEU A 72 22.67 -9.38 13.83
N VAL A 73 21.72 -8.52 13.48
CA VAL A 73 20.46 -8.90 12.84
C VAL A 73 20.70 -9.02 11.34
N ASP A 74 20.43 -10.21 10.79
CA ASP A 74 20.49 -10.45 9.35
C ASP A 74 19.33 -9.73 8.65
N LYS A 75 19.66 -8.94 7.64
CA LYS A 75 18.72 -8.19 6.80
C LYS A 75 18.53 -8.80 5.41
N GLY A 76 19.18 -9.92 5.15
CA GLY A 76 19.07 -10.70 3.93
C GLY A 76 20.00 -10.28 2.81
N ALA A 77 19.66 -10.73 1.60
CA ALA A 77 20.45 -10.57 0.39
C ALA A 77 19.99 -9.38 -0.46
N PHE A 78 20.95 -8.62 -0.96
CA PHE A 78 20.76 -7.48 -1.85
C PHE A 78 21.56 -7.67 -3.13
N VAL A 79 21.09 -7.07 -4.23
CA VAL A 79 21.76 -7.06 -5.52
C VAL A 79 22.13 -5.63 -5.89
N VAL A 80 23.38 -5.39 -6.20
CA VAL A 80 23.88 -4.09 -6.65
C VAL A 80 23.18 -3.69 -7.93
N SER A 81 22.36 -2.64 -7.87
CA SER A 81 21.58 -2.12 -9.00
C SER A 81 22.24 -0.91 -9.65
N GLU A 82 22.93 -0.09 -8.85
CA GLU A 82 23.53 1.17 -9.29
C GLU A 82 24.82 1.42 -8.53
N VAL A 83 25.80 1.97 -9.22
CA VAL A 83 27.06 2.45 -8.64
C VAL A 83 27.33 3.83 -9.20
N GLU A 84 27.63 4.78 -8.34
CA GLU A 84 27.89 6.16 -8.66
C GLU A 84 29.23 6.57 -8.05
N HIS A 85 30.10 7.19 -8.84
CA HIS A 85 31.34 7.79 -8.36
C HIS A 85 31.28 9.30 -8.59
N THR A 86 31.46 10.07 -7.54
CA THR A 86 31.40 11.53 -7.56
C THR A 86 32.64 12.13 -6.90
N GLY A 87 33.04 13.32 -7.32
CA GLY A 87 34.19 14.07 -6.74
C GLY A 87 34.08 15.56 -7.08
N ALA A 88 34.82 16.44 -6.42
CA ALA A 88 35.71 16.28 -5.26
C ALA A 88 35.01 16.73 -3.96
N PRO A 89 35.24 16.11 -2.80
CA PRO A 89 36.06 14.91 -2.60
C PRO A 89 35.44 13.64 -3.22
N ASP A 90 36.31 12.71 -3.63
CA ASP A 90 35.89 11.51 -4.34
C ASP A 90 35.15 10.53 -3.40
N ARG A 91 34.01 10.05 -3.86
CA ARG A 91 33.12 9.16 -3.14
C ARG A 91 32.57 8.07 -4.06
N LEU A 92 32.41 6.88 -3.53
CA LEU A 92 31.76 5.76 -4.19
C LEU A 92 30.46 5.45 -3.47
N THR A 93 29.32 5.61 -4.18
CA THR A 93 27.99 5.23 -3.68
C THR A 93 27.53 3.94 -4.36
N ILE A 94 27.23 2.93 -3.56
CA ILE A 94 26.71 1.64 -4.01
C ILE A 94 25.25 1.55 -3.57
N ARG A 95 24.34 1.44 -4.54
CA ARG A 95 22.92 1.21 -4.29
C ARG A 95 22.56 -0.23 -4.63
N ALA A 96 22.04 -0.93 -3.66
CA ALA A 96 21.61 -2.32 -3.81
C ALA A 96 20.13 -2.43 -3.40
N ARG A 97 19.42 -3.32 -4.06
CA ARG A 97 18.01 -3.62 -3.75
C ARG A 97 17.90 -5.06 -3.28
N SER A 98 16.93 -5.31 -2.40
CA SER A 98 16.68 -6.68 -1.96
C SER A 98 16.59 -7.61 -3.17
N ALA A 99 17.25 -8.76 -3.11
CA ALA A 99 17.35 -9.75 -4.19
C ALA A 99 15.98 -10.31 -4.63
N SER A 100 14.94 -9.89 -3.93
CA SER A 100 13.56 -10.32 -4.06
C SER A 100 12.86 -9.93 -5.37
N MET A 101 13.44 -9.04 -6.16
CA MET A 101 12.91 -8.66 -7.48
C MET A 101 13.83 -9.16 -8.59
N ILE A 102 13.95 -10.46 -8.69
CA ILE A 102 14.64 -11.13 -9.79
C ILE A 102 14.05 -10.63 -11.11
N ASP A 103 14.86 -10.46 -12.15
CA ASP A 103 14.39 -10.02 -13.48
C ASP A 103 13.26 -10.91 -14.03
N ALA A 104 13.20 -12.18 -13.64
CA ALA A 104 12.14 -13.10 -13.98
C ALA A 104 10.74 -12.61 -13.52
N PHE A 105 10.64 -11.94 -12.36
CA PHE A 105 9.37 -11.36 -11.88
C PHE A 105 8.87 -10.17 -12.71
N ARG A 106 9.74 -9.55 -13.49
CA ARG A 106 9.42 -8.41 -14.35
C ARG A 106 9.05 -8.81 -15.76
N GLN A 107 9.30 -10.06 -16.15
CA GLN A 107 8.91 -10.56 -17.47
C GLN A 107 7.39 -10.60 -17.58
N GLN A 108 6.87 -10.04 -18.67
CA GLN A 108 5.44 -10.12 -18.99
C GLN A 108 5.09 -11.56 -19.38
N ARG A 109 3.94 -12.01 -18.91
CA ARG A 109 3.42 -13.35 -19.17
C ARG A 109 1.96 -13.26 -19.59
N ASP A 110 1.53 -14.25 -20.36
CA ASP A 110 0.13 -14.47 -20.74
C ASP A 110 -0.28 -15.83 -20.24
N ARG A 111 -1.16 -15.86 -19.23
CA ARG A 111 -1.73 -17.08 -18.66
C ARG A 111 -3.05 -16.79 -17.95
N SER A 112 -3.90 -17.80 -17.85
CA SER A 112 -5.18 -17.72 -17.15
C SER A 112 -5.26 -18.79 -16.08
N PHE A 113 -5.90 -18.43 -14.98
CA PHE A 113 -6.20 -19.33 -13.87
C PHE A 113 -7.72 -19.49 -13.77
N HIS A 114 -8.22 -20.74 -13.74
CA HIS A 114 -9.64 -21.06 -13.69
C HIS A 114 -9.92 -22.01 -12.55
N GLU A 115 -11.08 -21.85 -11.88
CA GLU A 115 -11.59 -22.72 -10.81
C GLU A 115 -10.47 -23.16 -9.84
N THR A 116 -9.75 -22.19 -9.27
CA THR A 116 -8.59 -22.42 -8.43
C THR A 116 -8.68 -21.62 -7.12
N THR A 117 -7.61 -21.56 -6.34
CA THR A 117 -7.54 -20.76 -5.13
C THR A 117 -6.42 -19.71 -5.23
N LEU A 118 -6.53 -18.65 -4.43
CA LEU A 118 -5.47 -17.63 -4.34
C LEU A 118 -4.13 -18.27 -3.93
N GLY A 119 -4.16 -19.27 -3.03
CA GLY A 119 -2.98 -20.04 -2.65
C GLY A 119 -2.32 -20.71 -3.85
N ALA A 120 -3.09 -21.40 -4.67
CA ALA A 120 -2.56 -22.10 -5.85
C ALA A 120 -1.98 -21.12 -6.89
N VAL A 121 -2.56 -19.93 -7.04
CA VAL A 121 -2.02 -18.87 -7.91
C VAL A 121 -0.66 -18.40 -7.39
N VAL A 122 -0.53 -18.09 -6.09
CA VAL A 122 0.73 -17.63 -5.47
C VAL A 122 1.78 -18.76 -5.52
N ASP A 123 1.40 -20.01 -5.25
CA ASP A 123 2.28 -21.18 -5.33
C ASP A 123 2.82 -21.37 -6.75
N ALA A 124 1.98 -21.21 -7.78
CA ALA A 124 2.38 -21.31 -9.19
C ALA A 124 3.35 -20.17 -9.59
N ILE A 125 3.13 -18.96 -9.08
CA ILE A 125 4.04 -17.83 -9.31
C ILE A 125 5.40 -18.08 -8.63
N ALA A 126 5.39 -18.52 -7.37
CA ALA A 126 6.61 -18.84 -6.62
C ALA A 126 7.42 -19.92 -7.33
N ALA A 127 6.79 -21.05 -7.67
CA ALA A 127 7.45 -22.16 -8.37
C ALA A 127 8.02 -21.75 -9.74
N GLY A 128 7.27 -20.94 -10.51
CA GLY A 128 7.72 -20.41 -11.81
C GLY A 128 8.92 -19.47 -11.74
N ASN A 129 9.27 -18.99 -10.55
CA ASN A 129 10.41 -18.13 -10.26
C ASN A 129 11.45 -18.81 -9.35
N GLY A 130 11.34 -20.12 -9.10
CA GLY A 130 12.31 -20.89 -8.32
C GLY A 130 12.29 -20.57 -6.81
N LEU A 131 11.16 -20.07 -6.30
CA LEU A 131 11.00 -19.68 -4.90
C LEU A 131 10.09 -20.66 -4.14
N ALA A 132 10.30 -20.75 -2.83
CA ALA A 132 9.27 -21.30 -1.92
C ALA A 132 8.09 -20.34 -1.82
N SER A 133 6.91 -20.86 -1.40
CA SER A 133 5.69 -20.06 -1.22
C SER A 133 5.30 -19.99 0.26
N GLY A 134 4.97 -18.80 0.73
CA GLY A 134 4.47 -18.52 2.07
C GLY A 134 3.26 -17.59 2.02
N ILE A 135 2.06 -18.16 1.86
CA ILE A 135 0.80 -17.40 1.90
C ILE A 135 0.08 -17.60 3.23
N SER A 136 -0.51 -16.51 3.78
CA SER A 136 -1.31 -16.61 5.01
C SER A 136 -2.47 -17.59 4.86
N ALA A 137 -2.78 -18.30 5.96
CA ALA A 137 -3.88 -19.26 6.01
C ALA A 137 -5.24 -18.59 5.69
N SER A 138 -5.43 -17.33 6.10
CA SER A 138 -6.65 -16.55 5.83
C SER A 138 -6.88 -16.29 4.34
N LEU A 139 -5.81 -16.18 3.55
CA LEU A 139 -5.87 -15.90 2.12
C LEU A 139 -5.81 -17.15 1.25
N ARG A 140 -5.18 -18.23 1.73
CA ARG A 140 -4.87 -19.42 0.92
C ARG A 140 -6.10 -20.08 0.29
N GLY A 141 -7.22 -20.15 1.03
CA GLY A 141 -8.45 -20.81 0.61
C GLY A 141 -9.40 -19.99 -0.25
N ILE A 142 -9.08 -18.71 -0.53
CA ILE A 142 -9.98 -17.85 -1.30
C ILE A 142 -10.14 -18.40 -2.71
N ALA A 143 -11.39 -18.67 -3.11
CA ALA A 143 -11.71 -19.20 -4.42
C ALA A 143 -11.52 -18.17 -5.54
N ILE A 144 -10.88 -18.56 -6.61
CA ILE A 144 -10.66 -17.79 -7.83
C ILE A 144 -11.37 -18.51 -8.98
N LYS A 145 -12.53 -18.01 -9.41
CA LYS A 145 -13.26 -18.57 -10.57
C LYS A 145 -12.50 -18.35 -11.85
N HIS A 146 -12.00 -17.12 -12.04
CA HIS A 146 -11.27 -16.72 -13.23
C HIS A 146 -10.32 -15.58 -12.91
N LEU A 147 -9.07 -15.67 -13.38
CA LEU A 147 -8.04 -14.65 -13.24
C LEU A 147 -7.10 -14.69 -14.44
N ASP A 148 -7.08 -13.60 -15.19
CA ASP A 148 -6.17 -13.42 -16.30
C ASP A 148 -4.95 -12.61 -15.91
N GLN A 149 -3.81 -13.05 -16.39
CA GLN A 149 -2.57 -12.30 -16.47
C GLN A 149 -2.28 -12.11 -17.96
N THR A 150 -2.57 -10.92 -18.50
CA THR A 150 -2.42 -10.61 -19.91
C THR A 150 -1.42 -9.47 -20.06
N HIS A 151 -0.29 -9.75 -20.73
CA HIS A 151 0.85 -8.82 -20.88
C HIS A 151 1.26 -8.19 -19.53
N GLU A 152 1.09 -8.93 -18.45
CA GLU A 152 1.33 -8.50 -17.08
C GLU A 152 2.47 -9.33 -16.46
N SER A 153 3.39 -8.66 -15.76
CA SER A 153 4.45 -9.36 -15.05
C SER A 153 3.93 -10.01 -13.75
N ASP A 154 4.63 -11.02 -13.24
CA ASP A 154 4.30 -11.67 -11.97
C ASP A 154 4.25 -10.68 -10.81
N SER A 155 5.18 -9.71 -10.77
CA SER A 155 5.18 -8.66 -9.77
C SER A 155 3.97 -7.73 -9.87
N ALA A 156 3.52 -7.40 -11.09
CA ALA A 156 2.33 -6.57 -11.31
C ALA A 156 1.05 -7.31 -10.90
N LEU A 157 0.95 -8.60 -11.28
CA LEU A 157 -0.16 -9.46 -10.87
C LEU A 157 -0.25 -9.58 -9.34
N LEU A 158 0.88 -9.87 -8.67
CA LEU A 158 0.92 -9.97 -7.20
C LEU A 158 0.53 -8.64 -6.53
N ARG A 159 0.97 -7.49 -7.09
CA ARG A 159 0.56 -6.18 -6.60
C ARG A 159 -0.94 -5.93 -6.79
N ARG A 160 -1.49 -6.33 -7.92
CA ARG A 160 -2.94 -6.24 -8.21
C ARG A 160 -3.76 -7.10 -7.25
N LEU A 161 -3.31 -8.33 -6.98
CA LEU A 161 -3.91 -9.20 -5.98
C LEU A 161 -3.75 -8.65 -4.56
N GLY A 162 -2.56 -8.13 -4.22
CA GLY A 162 -2.32 -7.46 -2.94
C GLY A 162 -3.28 -6.29 -2.72
N LYS A 163 -3.51 -5.47 -3.76
CA LYS A 163 -4.49 -4.38 -3.68
C LYS A 163 -5.93 -4.87 -3.50
N LYS A 164 -6.29 -6.00 -4.14
CA LYS A 164 -7.64 -6.59 -4.04
C LYS A 164 -7.92 -7.16 -2.66
N TYR A 165 -6.93 -7.79 -2.03
CA TYR A 165 -7.08 -8.53 -0.77
C TYR A 165 -6.44 -7.83 0.45
N ASP A 166 -6.07 -6.56 0.32
CA ASP A 166 -5.33 -5.80 1.34
C ASP A 166 -4.11 -6.56 1.88
N ALA A 167 -3.33 -7.11 0.96
CA ALA A 167 -2.18 -7.94 1.23
C ALA A 167 -0.93 -7.39 0.54
N VAL A 168 0.23 -7.79 1.03
CA VAL A 168 1.52 -7.50 0.41
C VAL A 168 2.18 -8.76 -0.09
N ALA A 169 2.84 -8.64 -1.23
CA ALA A 169 3.75 -9.63 -1.77
C ALA A 169 5.20 -9.16 -1.56
N THR A 170 6.01 -9.97 -0.92
CA THR A 170 7.44 -9.72 -0.75
C THR A 170 8.22 -11.02 -0.84
N VAL A 171 9.49 -10.95 -1.23
CA VAL A 171 10.35 -12.14 -1.21
C VAL A 171 11.39 -11.95 -0.11
N LYS A 172 11.49 -12.90 0.80
CA LYS A 172 12.54 -12.93 1.83
C LYS A 172 13.08 -14.36 1.95
N ASN A 173 14.39 -14.49 2.00
CA ASN A 173 15.07 -15.78 2.11
C ASN A 173 14.54 -16.83 1.11
N ASP A 174 14.58 -16.49 -0.19
CA ASP A 174 14.12 -17.34 -1.30
C ASP A 174 12.65 -17.82 -1.17
N THR A 175 11.84 -17.10 -0.40
CA THR A 175 10.41 -17.39 -0.20
C THR A 175 9.55 -16.21 -0.63
N LEU A 176 8.61 -16.44 -1.54
CA LEU A 176 7.55 -15.49 -1.89
C LEU A 176 6.50 -15.50 -0.77
N LEU A 177 6.41 -14.40 -0.04
CA LEU A 177 5.44 -14.18 1.02
C LEU A 177 4.25 -13.40 0.47
N PHE A 178 3.02 -13.85 0.76
CA PHE A 178 1.79 -13.12 0.46
C PHE A 178 0.92 -13.06 1.72
N LEU A 179 0.93 -11.89 2.38
CA LEU A 179 0.43 -11.72 3.75
C LEU A 179 -0.51 -10.51 3.84
N PRO A 180 -1.64 -10.61 4.59
CA PRO A 180 -2.49 -9.46 4.89
C PRO A 180 -1.72 -8.38 5.68
N ILE A 181 -2.05 -7.12 5.44
CA ILE A 181 -1.34 -6.00 6.08
C ILE A 181 -1.59 -5.95 7.59
N ASN A 182 -2.79 -6.27 8.05
CA ASN A 182 -3.19 -6.10 9.45
C ASN A 182 -2.96 -7.31 10.37
N GLU A 183 -2.66 -8.49 9.83
CA GLU A 183 -2.51 -9.69 10.66
C GLU A 183 -1.30 -9.64 11.59
N SER A 184 -0.27 -8.83 11.27
CA SER A 184 0.97 -8.75 12.06
C SER A 184 1.53 -10.13 12.44
N ARG A 185 1.53 -11.04 11.45
CA ARG A 185 1.98 -12.44 11.60
C ARG A 185 3.00 -12.80 10.55
N THR A 186 3.83 -13.77 10.88
CA THR A 186 4.72 -14.41 9.90
C THR A 186 3.90 -15.34 8.98
N ALA A 187 4.48 -15.78 7.86
CA ALA A 187 3.85 -16.77 6.98
C ALA A 187 3.50 -18.09 7.70
N SER A 188 4.23 -18.45 8.77
CA SER A 188 3.94 -19.61 9.61
C SER A 188 2.86 -19.34 10.68
N GLY A 189 2.23 -18.16 10.66
CA GLY A 189 1.15 -17.77 11.60
C GLY A 189 1.63 -17.29 12.98
N LYS A 190 2.95 -17.19 13.23
CA LYS A 190 3.45 -16.66 14.50
C LYS A 190 3.23 -15.14 14.56
N PRO A 191 2.72 -14.59 15.67
CA PRO A 191 2.57 -13.15 15.82
C PRO A 191 3.95 -12.46 15.76
N LEU A 192 4.02 -11.32 15.06
CA LEU A 192 5.19 -10.45 15.11
C LEU A 192 5.28 -9.80 16.51
N PRO A 193 6.49 -9.63 17.05
CA PRO A 193 6.65 -8.97 18.33
C PRO A 193 6.20 -7.51 18.25
N ALA A 194 5.48 -7.05 19.29
CA ALA A 194 5.10 -5.66 19.39
C ALA A 194 6.32 -4.80 19.72
N ILE A 195 6.53 -3.74 18.95
CA ILE A 195 7.58 -2.75 19.19
C ILE A 195 7.06 -1.76 20.22
N LYS A 196 7.85 -1.52 21.28
CA LYS A 196 7.56 -0.50 22.28
C LYS A 196 8.40 0.75 21.98
N VAL A 197 7.74 1.84 21.68
CA VAL A 197 8.36 3.13 21.39
C VAL A 197 7.98 4.14 22.47
N VAL A 198 8.96 4.56 23.27
CA VAL A 198 8.78 5.58 24.30
C VAL A 198 9.40 6.88 23.80
N ARG A 199 8.73 8.01 24.01
CA ARG A 199 9.21 9.32 23.56
C ARG A 199 10.65 9.63 23.98
N ALA A 200 11.06 9.18 25.17
CA ALA A 200 12.41 9.39 25.69
C ALA A 200 13.51 8.64 24.90
N LEU A 201 13.16 7.67 24.06
CA LEU A 201 14.11 6.91 23.22
C LEU A 201 14.43 7.61 21.90
N GLY A 202 13.72 8.70 21.56
CA GLY A 202 13.85 9.35 20.27
C GLY A 202 14.19 10.82 20.33
N ASP A 203 14.83 11.29 19.25
CA ASP A 203 15.21 12.69 19.08
C ASP A 203 14.12 13.53 18.43
N GLN A 204 13.45 12.96 17.44
CA GLN A 204 12.47 13.68 16.61
C GLN A 204 11.24 12.80 16.38
N HIS A 205 10.07 13.42 16.40
CA HIS A 205 8.82 12.78 16.01
C HIS A 205 7.93 13.76 15.27
N ARG A 206 7.06 13.22 14.42
CA ARG A 206 6.03 13.96 13.69
C ARG A 206 4.73 13.15 13.70
N TYR A 207 3.67 13.78 14.16
CA TYR A 207 2.31 13.26 14.02
C TYR A 207 1.55 14.12 13.01
N HIS A 208 0.85 13.48 12.10
CA HIS A 208 -0.01 14.15 11.12
C HIS A 208 -1.32 13.39 11.02
N SER A 209 -2.44 14.08 11.17
CA SER A 209 -3.77 13.58 10.84
C SER A 209 -4.47 14.58 9.92
N SER A 210 -5.27 14.09 8.98
CA SER A 210 -6.00 14.92 8.03
C SER A 210 -7.43 14.40 7.90
N GLU A 211 -8.40 15.32 8.00
CA GLU A 211 -9.81 15.04 7.74
C GLU A 211 -10.22 15.32 6.29
N SER A 212 -9.34 15.91 5.48
CA SER A 212 -9.70 16.44 4.14
C SER A 212 -10.15 15.36 3.16
N ASP A 213 -9.82 14.09 3.37
CA ASP A 213 -10.24 12.95 2.55
C ASP A 213 -11.00 11.88 3.36
N ALA A 214 -11.56 12.26 4.51
CA ALA A 214 -12.26 11.34 5.40
C ALA A 214 -13.58 10.88 4.78
N TYR A 215 -13.52 9.80 4.00
CA TYR A 215 -14.69 9.01 3.67
C TYR A 215 -15.17 8.27 4.93
N SER A 216 -16.48 8.15 5.10
CA SER A 216 -17.06 7.35 6.20
C SER A 216 -17.16 5.86 5.86
N GLY A 217 -16.88 5.49 4.61
CA GLY A 217 -16.91 4.11 4.13
C GLY A 217 -16.53 4.00 2.66
N VAL A 218 -16.59 2.78 2.12
CA VAL A 218 -16.36 2.48 0.71
C VAL A 218 -17.53 1.69 0.17
N ARG A 219 -18.06 2.11 -0.99
CA ARG A 219 -19.13 1.45 -1.71
C ARG A 219 -18.59 0.77 -2.96
N ALA A 220 -18.85 -0.52 -3.10
CA ALA A 220 -18.59 -1.30 -4.29
C ALA A 220 -19.89 -1.81 -4.91
N PHE A 221 -19.90 -2.00 -6.23
CA PHE A 221 -21.05 -2.46 -6.98
C PHE A 221 -20.77 -3.82 -7.61
N TRP A 222 -21.81 -4.66 -7.69
CA TRP A 222 -21.75 -5.95 -8.35
C TRP A 222 -23.03 -6.19 -9.16
N MET A 223 -22.92 -7.08 -10.15
CA MET A 223 -24.06 -7.47 -10.98
C MET A 223 -24.72 -8.72 -10.42
N ASP A 224 -25.97 -8.60 -10.02
CA ASP A 224 -26.79 -9.74 -9.62
C ASP A 224 -27.39 -10.39 -10.88
N GLU A 225 -26.75 -11.44 -11.36
CA GLU A 225 -27.15 -12.15 -12.57
C GLU A 225 -28.57 -12.75 -12.44
N LYS A 226 -28.99 -13.15 -11.23
CA LYS A 226 -30.29 -13.77 -10.99
C LYS A 226 -31.46 -12.80 -11.20
N TYR A 227 -31.23 -11.52 -10.88
CA TYR A 227 -32.26 -10.48 -10.96
C TYR A 227 -31.96 -9.44 -12.04
N GLY A 228 -30.83 -9.58 -12.79
CA GLY A 228 -30.43 -8.65 -13.82
C GLY A 228 -30.19 -7.22 -13.32
N ARG A 229 -29.85 -7.05 -12.03
CA ARG A 229 -29.69 -5.73 -11.43
C ARG A 229 -28.33 -5.54 -10.80
N ARG A 230 -27.93 -4.26 -10.78
CA ARG A 230 -26.73 -3.82 -10.09
C ARG A 230 -27.04 -3.57 -8.62
N ARG A 231 -26.35 -4.28 -7.73
CA ARG A 231 -26.43 -4.10 -6.28
C ARG A 231 -25.18 -3.47 -5.73
N SER A 232 -25.22 -3.00 -4.49
CA SER A 232 -24.06 -2.41 -3.83
C SER A 232 -23.85 -2.95 -2.41
N VAL A 233 -22.60 -3.03 -2.02
CA VAL A 233 -22.14 -3.33 -0.66
C VAL A 233 -21.34 -2.15 -0.13
N VAL A 234 -21.35 -1.95 1.18
CA VAL A 234 -20.61 -0.88 1.84
C VAL A 234 -19.75 -1.46 2.94
N ALA A 235 -18.47 -1.11 2.93
CA ALA A 235 -17.56 -1.29 4.05
C ALA A 235 -17.47 0.02 4.84
N GLY A 236 -17.58 -0.03 6.17
CA GLY A 236 -17.71 1.15 7.01
C GLY A 236 -19.13 1.74 6.97
N GLN A 237 -19.28 3.07 7.00
CA GLN A 237 -20.58 3.76 7.03
C GLN A 237 -21.03 4.21 5.64
N ALA A 238 -22.35 4.15 5.39
CA ALA A 238 -22.93 4.47 4.09
C ALA A 238 -22.96 5.97 3.72
N GLY A 239 -22.69 6.89 4.65
CA GLY A 239 -22.82 8.33 4.48
C GLY A 239 -21.96 8.91 3.35
N ASN A 240 -20.80 9.48 3.68
CA ASN A 240 -19.83 9.98 2.69
C ASN A 240 -18.92 8.83 2.19
N SER A 241 -19.48 7.82 1.52
CA SER A 241 -18.72 6.66 1.06
C SER A 241 -18.01 6.90 -0.28
N LYS A 242 -16.75 6.46 -0.38
CA LYS A 242 -15.98 6.42 -1.62
C LYS A 242 -16.56 5.35 -2.54
N ARG A 243 -16.93 5.70 -3.77
CA ARG A 243 -17.45 4.74 -4.75
C ARG A 243 -16.30 4.13 -5.55
N LEU A 244 -16.21 2.80 -5.57
CA LEU A 244 -15.32 2.10 -6.47
C LEU A 244 -15.85 2.21 -7.91
N ARG A 245 -14.94 2.43 -8.85
CA ARG A 245 -15.30 2.60 -10.28
C ARG A 245 -15.67 1.29 -10.95
N THR A 246 -15.14 0.17 -10.46
CA THR A 246 -15.34 -1.16 -11.03
C THR A 246 -16.66 -1.74 -10.54
N THR A 247 -17.45 -2.32 -11.43
CA THR A 247 -18.58 -3.21 -11.08
C THR A 247 -18.05 -4.64 -11.08
N PHE A 248 -18.27 -5.37 -9.99
CA PHE A 248 -17.78 -6.72 -9.79
C PHE A 248 -18.79 -7.74 -10.32
N ALA A 249 -18.31 -8.93 -10.67
CA ALA A 249 -19.18 -10.00 -11.17
C ALA A 249 -20.08 -10.63 -10.10
N ASN A 250 -19.70 -10.53 -8.82
CA ASN A 250 -20.43 -11.10 -7.70
C ASN A 250 -20.26 -10.29 -6.44
N GLU A 251 -21.12 -10.55 -5.45
CA GLU A 251 -21.14 -9.86 -4.16
C GLU A 251 -19.85 -10.06 -3.37
N SER A 252 -19.32 -11.28 -3.32
CA SER A 252 -18.10 -11.60 -2.55
C SER A 252 -16.91 -10.79 -3.02
N ASP A 253 -16.71 -10.65 -4.33
CA ASP A 253 -15.64 -9.83 -4.90
C ASP A 253 -15.84 -8.33 -4.58
N ALA A 254 -17.08 -7.85 -4.62
CA ALA A 254 -17.40 -6.47 -4.26
C ALA A 254 -17.14 -6.19 -2.78
N ARG A 255 -17.54 -7.11 -1.88
CA ARG A 255 -17.27 -7.02 -0.43
C ARG A 255 -15.77 -6.98 -0.15
N THR A 256 -15.01 -7.90 -0.72
CA THR A 256 -13.55 -7.96 -0.57
C THR A 256 -12.89 -6.67 -1.02
N ALA A 257 -13.27 -6.14 -2.18
CA ALA A 257 -12.69 -4.91 -2.69
C ALA A 257 -13.08 -3.67 -1.87
N ALA A 258 -14.32 -3.63 -1.37
CA ALA A 258 -14.77 -2.54 -0.48
C ALA A 258 -14.02 -2.57 0.85
N ALA A 259 -13.89 -3.75 1.47
CA ALA A 259 -13.14 -3.93 2.71
C ALA A 259 -11.67 -3.54 2.56
N ALA A 260 -11.01 -4.02 1.51
CA ALA A 260 -9.60 -3.72 1.25
C ALA A 260 -9.35 -2.21 1.07
N GLU A 261 -10.24 -1.52 0.34
CA GLU A 261 -10.11 -0.08 0.14
C GLU A 261 -10.45 0.71 1.41
N TRP A 262 -11.43 0.24 2.20
CA TRP A 262 -11.77 0.85 3.47
C TRP A 262 -10.63 0.76 4.48
N GLN A 263 -10.05 -0.42 4.68
CA GLN A 263 -8.89 -0.62 5.53
C GLN A 263 -7.70 0.25 5.11
N ARG A 264 -7.51 0.45 3.80
CA ARG A 264 -6.47 1.36 3.28
C ARG A 264 -6.73 2.82 3.65
N ILE A 265 -7.99 3.26 3.60
CA ILE A 265 -8.40 4.62 4.01
C ILE A 265 -8.18 4.79 5.52
N GLU A 266 -8.63 3.84 6.33
CA GLU A 266 -8.46 3.88 7.79
C GLU A 266 -6.98 3.97 8.19
N ARG A 267 -6.10 3.18 7.55
CA ARG A 267 -4.66 3.27 7.80
C ARG A 267 -4.03 4.61 7.42
N GLY A 268 -4.66 5.34 6.51
CA GLY A 268 -4.21 6.67 6.07
C GLY A 268 -4.70 7.84 6.91
N LEU A 269 -5.62 7.63 7.87
CA LEU A 269 -6.23 8.72 8.65
C LEU A 269 -5.22 9.46 9.52
N ALA A 270 -4.23 8.77 10.05
CA ALA A 270 -3.12 9.38 10.74
C ALA A 270 -1.80 8.69 10.38
N THR A 271 -0.73 9.47 10.38
CA THR A 271 0.64 8.98 10.24
C THR A 271 1.47 9.49 11.40
N PHE A 272 2.38 8.65 11.87
CA PHE A 272 3.31 9.01 12.92
C PHE A 272 4.71 8.61 12.48
N GLU A 273 5.70 9.45 12.76
CA GLU A 273 7.09 9.20 12.45
C GLU A 273 7.92 9.43 13.71
N MET A 274 8.90 8.58 13.94
CA MET A 274 9.86 8.76 15.02
C MET A 274 11.25 8.27 14.62
N GLN A 275 12.26 9.02 15.06
CA GLN A 275 13.66 8.63 14.96
C GLN A 275 14.17 8.23 16.34
N LEU A 276 14.61 6.98 16.48
CA LEU A 276 15.28 6.49 17.67
C LEU A 276 16.73 6.99 17.68
N ALA A 277 17.16 7.57 18.80
CA ALA A 277 18.54 8.03 19.00
C ALA A 277 19.54 6.87 18.99
N LEU A 278 19.15 5.73 19.55
CA LEU A 278 19.88 4.47 19.46
C LEU A 278 19.11 3.53 18.53
N GLY A 279 19.73 3.15 17.42
CA GLY A 279 19.13 2.28 16.43
C GLY A 279 18.81 0.89 16.99
N ASP A 280 17.69 0.33 16.57
CA ASP A 280 17.28 -1.04 16.88
C ASP A 280 17.10 -1.83 15.58
N ALA A 281 18.05 -2.69 15.30
CA ALA A 281 18.06 -3.52 14.10
C ALA A 281 16.94 -4.58 14.06
N SER A 282 16.30 -4.89 15.19
CA SER A 282 15.24 -5.90 15.27
C SER A 282 13.90 -5.39 14.75
N ILE A 283 13.74 -4.08 14.62
CA ILE A 283 12.53 -3.45 14.12
C ILE A 283 12.38 -3.74 12.63
N MET A 284 11.20 -4.18 12.24
CA MET A 284 10.85 -4.51 10.85
C MET A 284 9.47 -3.98 10.48
N PRO A 285 9.17 -3.77 9.18
CA PRO A 285 7.83 -3.42 8.72
C PRO A 285 6.77 -4.45 9.12
N GLN A 286 5.52 -4.02 9.21
CA GLN A 286 4.34 -4.79 9.65
C GLN A 286 4.33 -5.22 11.12
N SER A 287 5.27 -4.77 11.92
CA SER A 287 5.23 -5.00 13.36
C SER A 287 4.19 -4.10 14.02
N PRO A 288 3.35 -4.63 14.94
CA PRO A 288 2.48 -3.80 15.76
C PRO A 288 3.33 -2.93 16.68
N VAL A 289 2.89 -1.69 16.89
CA VAL A 289 3.65 -0.71 17.67
C VAL A 289 2.80 -0.12 18.77
N VAL A 290 3.34 -0.09 19.97
CA VAL A 290 2.77 0.61 21.12
C VAL A 290 3.65 1.80 21.43
N VAL A 291 3.09 3.00 21.36
CA VAL A 291 3.80 4.24 21.67
C VAL A 291 3.37 4.76 23.06
N SER A 292 4.25 5.50 23.71
CA SER A 292 3.93 6.09 25.02
C SER A 292 4.76 7.34 25.30
N GLY A 293 4.16 8.25 26.09
CA GLY A 293 4.79 9.50 26.52
C GLY A 293 4.60 10.66 25.52
N PHE A 294 3.68 10.52 24.60
CA PHE A 294 3.25 11.57 23.64
C PHE A 294 1.93 12.22 24.11
N LYS A 295 1.14 12.76 23.20
CA LYS A 295 -0.22 13.22 23.48
C LYS A 295 -1.16 12.02 23.58
N ALA A 296 -2.23 12.15 24.37
CA ALA A 296 -3.17 11.07 24.66
C ALA A 296 -3.73 10.41 23.37
N ASP A 297 -4.05 11.22 22.35
CA ASP A 297 -4.56 10.71 21.07
C ASP A 297 -3.52 9.85 20.31
N ILE A 298 -2.23 10.18 20.44
CA ILE A 298 -1.13 9.41 19.83
C ILE A 298 -0.90 8.10 20.59
N ASP A 299 -0.88 8.19 21.95
CA ASP A 299 -0.63 7.04 22.81
C ASP A 299 -1.80 6.03 22.79
N ALA A 300 -3.04 6.50 22.54
CA ALA A 300 -4.23 5.66 22.44
C ALA A 300 -4.40 4.98 21.06
N THR A 301 -3.68 5.44 20.04
CA THR A 301 -3.79 4.91 18.69
C THR A 301 -2.98 3.62 18.55
N GLU A 302 -3.59 2.60 17.94
CA GLU A 302 -2.88 1.38 17.54
C GLU A 302 -2.10 1.67 16.25
N TRP A 303 -0.78 1.49 16.32
CA TRP A 303 0.12 1.76 15.22
C TRP A 303 0.66 0.49 14.57
N LEU A 304 0.91 0.57 13.27
CA LEU A 304 1.58 -0.45 12.49
C LEU A 304 2.81 0.17 11.80
N SER A 305 3.98 -0.47 11.91
CA SER A 305 5.17 0.01 11.20
C SER A 305 5.02 -0.20 9.70
N LYS A 306 5.23 0.87 8.93
CA LYS A 306 5.12 0.87 7.47
C LYS A 306 6.47 0.77 6.79
N THR A 307 7.37 1.69 7.15
CA THR A 307 8.72 1.80 6.64
C THR A 307 9.70 1.92 7.79
N VAL A 308 10.81 1.21 7.72
CA VAL A 308 11.88 1.29 8.71
C VAL A 308 13.18 1.66 8.00
N THR A 309 13.83 2.72 8.45
CA THR A 309 15.11 3.17 7.89
C THR A 309 16.17 3.12 8.97
N HIS A 310 17.14 2.27 8.77
CA HIS A 310 18.33 2.13 9.60
C HIS A 310 19.47 2.92 8.98
N SER A 311 20.15 3.77 9.77
CA SER A 311 21.26 4.58 9.28
C SER A 311 22.47 4.45 10.20
N ILE A 312 23.62 4.14 9.63
CA ILE A 312 24.92 4.14 10.29
C ILE A 312 25.78 5.22 9.62
N SER A 313 26.32 6.14 10.42
CA SER A 313 27.21 7.19 9.95
C SER A 313 28.17 7.61 11.06
N GLY A 314 28.93 8.67 10.86
CA GLY A 314 29.79 9.27 11.90
C GLY A 314 29.02 9.71 13.15
N SER A 315 27.71 9.91 13.06
CA SER A 315 26.84 10.24 14.21
C SER A 315 26.33 9.01 14.97
N GLY A 316 26.65 7.79 14.53
CA GLY A 316 26.25 6.55 15.17
C GLY A 316 25.23 5.74 14.37
N PHE A 317 24.50 4.85 15.06
CA PHE A 317 23.44 4.02 14.49
C PHE A 317 22.08 4.52 14.98
N THR A 318 21.21 4.93 14.06
CA THR A 318 19.85 5.40 14.31
C THR A 318 18.82 4.57 13.54
N THR A 319 17.58 4.55 14.02
CA THR A 319 16.46 3.92 13.31
C THR A 319 15.29 4.90 13.24
N ARG A 320 14.86 5.24 12.02
CA ARG A 320 13.63 6.01 11.77
C ARG A 320 12.53 5.05 11.39
N ILE A 321 11.36 5.26 11.97
CA ILE A 321 10.19 4.41 11.75
C ILE A 321 9.03 5.31 11.32
N GLU A 322 8.39 4.94 10.21
CA GLU A 322 7.13 5.50 9.76
C GLU A 322 6.00 4.55 10.17
N PHE A 323 4.99 5.09 10.83
CA PHE A 323 3.83 4.35 11.29
C PHE A 323 2.58 4.81 10.55
N GLU A 324 1.64 3.91 10.39
CA GLU A 324 0.26 4.20 9.99
C GLU A 324 -0.69 3.64 11.04
N THR A 325 -1.93 4.11 11.07
CA THR A 325 -2.94 3.54 11.97
C THR A 325 -3.20 2.10 11.60
N ARG A 326 -3.38 1.23 12.61
CA ARG A 326 -3.86 -0.11 12.37
C ARG A 326 -5.36 -0.05 12.10
N SER A 327 -5.82 -0.60 10.97
CA SER A 327 -7.24 -0.70 10.68
C SER A 327 -7.86 -1.91 11.38
N GLU A 328 -9.10 -1.79 11.79
CA GLU A 328 -9.91 -2.91 12.26
C GLU A 328 -10.41 -3.74 11.07
N GLU A 329 -10.91 -4.95 11.35
CA GLU A 329 -11.57 -5.75 10.33
C GLU A 329 -12.83 -5.01 9.85
N ALA A 330 -12.94 -4.81 8.55
CA ALA A 330 -14.02 -4.00 7.99
C ALA A 330 -15.36 -4.72 8.14
N ASP A 331 -16.32 -4.09 8.81
CA ASP A 331 -17.71 -4.53 8.79
C ASP A 331 -18.28 -4.33 7.37
N THR A 332 -18.56 -5.45 6.70
CA THR A 332 -19.11 -5.47 5.33
C THR A 332 -20.55 -5.99 5.27
N ASP A 333 -21.20 -6.21 6.41
CA ASP A 333 -22.50 -6.87 6.46
C ASP A 333 -23.69 -5.98 6.05
N ARG A 334 -23.43 -4.73 5.68
CA ARG A 334 -24.48 -3.83 5.19
C ARG A 334 -24.66 -3.98 3.69
N GLU A 335 -25.51 -4.92 3.30
CA GLU A 335 -26.12 -4.91 1.96
C GLU A 335 -27.11 -3.75 1.86
N LEU A 336 -26.88 -2.88 0.88
CA LEU A 336 -27.87 -1.86 0.53
C LEU A 336 -28.62 -2.34 -0.70
N ASP A 337 -29.85 -2.79 -0.49
CA ASP A 337 -30.76 -3.32 -1.54
C ASP A 337 -31.05 -2.34 -2.68
N HIS A 338 -30.67 -1.07 -2.56
CA HIS A 338 -30.95 -0.06 -3.57
C HIS A 338 -29.67 0.61 -4.07
N ASP A 339 -29.48 0.62 -5.38
CA ASP A 339 -28.65 1.62 -6.03
C ASP A 339 -29.27 3.00 -5.74
N PRO A 340 -28.53 3.96 -5.14
CA PRO A 340 -29.04 5.31 -4.91
C PRO A 340 -29.55 6.00 -6.20
N GLU A 341 -29.22 5.45 -7.38
CA GLU A 341 -29.70 5.92 -8.68
C GLU A 341 -31.00 5.22 -9.11
N GLU A 342 -31.37 4.07 -8.52
CA GLU A 342 -32.58 3.31 -8.88
C GLU A 342 -33.89 4.06 -8.50
N GLY A 343 -33.84 4.87 -7.46
CA GLY A 343 -34.95 5.72 -7.05
C GLY A 343 -34.90 7.17 -7.59
N VAL A 344 -33.89 7.54 -8.35
CA VAL A 344 -33.74 8.91 -8.85
C VAL A 344 -34.79 9.17 -9.93
N THR A 345 -35.71 10.08 -9.64
CA THR A 345 -36.81 10.48 -10.55
C THR A 345 -36.45 11.70 -11.38
N GLY A 346 -35.31 12.34 -11.12
CA GLY A 346 -34.86 13.52 -11.84
C GLY A 346 -33.44 13.93 -11.44
N VAL A 347 -32.91 14.97 -12.06
CA VAL A 347 -31.60 15.56 -11.77
C VAL A 347 -31.75 17.06 -11.55
N LYS A 348 -31.20 17.57 -10.44
CA LYS A 348 -31.14 19.01 -10.11
C LYS A 348 -29.73 19.54 -10.33
N ALA A 349 -29.58 20.67 -10.99
CA ALA A 349 -28.35 21.41 -11.17
C ALA A 349 -28.48 22.83 -10.67
N GLU A 350 -27.61 23.27 -9.80
CA GLU A 350 -27.57 24.63 -9.29
C GLU A 350 -26.79 25.55 -10.22
N TRP A 351 -27.23 26.80 -10.34
CA TRP A 351 -26.51 27.82 -11.09
C TRP A 351 -26.41 29.13 -10.33
N HIS A 352 -25.36 29.90 -10.61
CA HIS A 352 -25.09 31.19 -10.05
C HIS A 352 -24.48 32.10 -11.10
N ASP A 353 -25.29 33.03 -11.62
CA ASP A 353 -24.85 34.03 -12.62
C ASP A 353 -24.33 35.28 -11.90
N LYS A 354 -23.01 35.39 -11.85
CA LYS A 354 -22.28 36.52 -11.25
C LYS A 354 -22.17 37.74 -12.17
N ALA A 355 -22.49 37.58 -13.46
CA ALA A 355 -22.32 38.63 -14.45
C ALA A 355 -23.50 39.61 -14.50
N LYS A 356 -24.68 39.24 -13.95
CA LYS A 356 -25.83 40.13 -13.89
C LYS A 356 -25.78 41.05 -12.66
N LYS A 357 -26.21 42.32 -12.82
CA LYS A 357 -26.27 43.37 -11.77
C LYS A 357 -27.01 42.94 -10.49
N LYS A 358 -27.90 41.94 -10.55
CA LYS A 358 -28.42 41.20 -9.41
C LYS A 358 -27.92 39.78 -9.49
N ASN A 359 -27.10 39.37 -8.54
CA ASN A 359 -26.67 37.98 -8.39
C ASN A 359 -27.86 37.04 -8.48
N SER A 360 -28.08 36.43 -9.63
CA SER A 360 -29.18 35.51 -9.87
C SER A 360 -28.67 34.10 -9.64
N LYS A 361 -29.29 33.37 -8.71
CA LYS A 361 -29.05 31.96 -8.43
C LYS A 361 -30.33 31.17 -8.53
N GLY A 362 -30.25 29.91 -8.89
CA GLY A 362 -31.40 29.04 -8.96
C GLY A 362 -31.03 27.60 -9.20
N THR A 363 -32.02 26.75 -9.32
CA THR A 363 -31.88 25.32 -9.57
C THR A 363 -32.67 24.94 -10.80
N GLU A 364 -32.08 24.19 -11.70
CA GLU A 364 -32.75 23.60 -12.87
C GLU A 364 -32.97 22.11 -12.64
N LEU A 365 -34.13 21.62 -13.08
CA LEU A 365 -34.57 20.25 -12.87
C LEU A 365 -34.82 19.58 -14.22
N ALA A 366 -34.30 18.37 -14.38
CA ALA A 366 -34.66 17.43 -15.44
C ALA A 366 -35.29 16.18 -14.82
N GLY A 367 -36.52 15.81 -15.23
CA GLY A 367 -37.31 14.74 -14.61
C GLY A 367 -38.20 15.23 -13.48
N LYS A 368 -38.54 14.35 -12.52
CA LYS A 368 -39.40 14.69 -11.36
C LYS A 368 -38.59 15.17 -10.17
N ALA A 369 -39.18 16.01 -9.32
CA ALA A 369 -38.48 16.65 -8.20
C ALA A 369 -38.38 15.78 -6.94
N GLU A 370 -39.22 14.75 -6.80
CA GLU A 370 -39.42 14.00 -5.54
C GLU A 370 -38.16 13.26 -5.05
N ASN A 371 -37.37 12.68 -5.94
CA ASN A 371 -36.11 12.04 -5.60
C ASN A 371 -35.05 12.42 -6.63
N ALA A 372 -34.74 13.69 -6.75
CA ALA A 372 -33.83 14.18 -7.77
C ALA A 372 -32.38 14.21 -7.27
N LYS A 373 -31.48 13.62 -8.06
CA LYS A 373 -30.02 13.69 -7.87
C LYS A 373 -29.55 15.14 -8.02
N ILE A 374 -28.83 15.68 -7.04
CA ILE A 374 -28.24 17.02 -7.09
C ILE A 374 -26.84 16.93 -7.66
N LEU A 375 -26.54 17.67 -8.74
CA LEU A 375 -25.20 17.75 -9.28
C LEU A 375 -24.29 18.56 -8.35
N LYS A 376 -23.13 18.02 -8.01
CA LYS A 376 -22.16 18.66 -7.09
C LYS A 376 -21.57 19.97 -7.60
N ARG A 377 -21.68 20.26 -8.91
CA ARG A 377 -21.11 21.44 -9.54
C ARG A 377 -22.16 22.54 -9.71
N THR A 378 -21.86 23.75 -9.24
CA THR A 378 -22.63 24.95 -9.54
C THR A 378 -22.23 25.52 -10.91
N TYR A 379 -23.21 25.81 -11.77
CA TYR A 379 -22.99 26.28 -13.13
C TYR A 379 -23.08 27.80 -13.20
N ALA A 380 -22.36 28.39 -14.16
CA ALA A 380 -22.29 29.84 -14.31
C ALA A 380 -23.59 30.47 -14.86
N THR A 381 -24.42 29.69 -15.57
CA THR A 381 -25.66 30.17 -16.19
C THR A 381 -26.80 29.17 -16.00
N LYS A 382 -28.05 29.68 -16.03
CA LYS A 382 -29.26 28.86 -16.04
C LYS A 382 -29.23 27.80 -17.16
N GLN A 383 -28.84 28.23 -18.37
CA GLN A 383 -28.84 27.38 -19.55
C GLN A 383 -27.79 26.23 -19.43
N SER A 384 -26.61 26.52 -18.88
CA SER A 384 -25.60 25.48 -18.66
C SER A 384 -26.02 24.47 -17.58
N ALA A 385 -26.71 24.91 -16.53
CA ALA A 385 -27.28 24.01 -15.51
C ALA A 385 -28.37 23.12 -16.07
N ALA A 386 -29.30 23.70 -16.83
CA ALA A 386 -30.40 22.96 -17.48
C ALA A 386 -29.85 21.89 -18.44
N ARG A 387 -28.85 22.24 -19.26
CA ARG A 387 -28.21 21.30 -20.17
C ARG A 387 -27.48 20.16 -19.42
N ALA A 388 -26.80 20.48 -18.33
CA ALA A 388 -26.11 19.49 -17.52
C ALA A 388 -27.08 18.53 -16.82
N ALA A 389 -28.19 19.07 -16.26
CA ALA A 389 -29.24 18.25 -15.65
C ALA A 389 -29.91 17.34 -16.70
N ALA A 390 -30.19 17.83 -17.88
CA ALA A 390 -30.80 17.05 -18.96
C ALA A 390 -29.88 15.95 -19.47
N LEU A 391 -28.57 16.21 -19.65
CA LEU A 391 -27.60 15.21 -20.07
C LEU A 391 -27.44 14.10 -19.02
N GLU A 392 -27.34 14.45 -17.75
CA GLU A 392 -27.22 13.45 -16.70
C GLU A 392 -28.51 12.63 -16.54
N TRP A 393 -29.67 13.25 -16.67
CA TRP A 393 -30.95 12.56 -16.67
C TRP A 393 -31.11 11.61 -17.85
N ALA A 394 -30.66 12.01 -19.06
CA ALA A 394 -30.66 11.14 -20.23
C ALA A 394 -29.81 9.90 -20.03
N LYS A 395 -28.62 10.03 -19.43
CA LYS A 395 -27.76 8.88 -19.05
C LYS A 395 -28.45 7.91 -18.11
N ILE A 396 -29.13 8.44 -17.07
CA ILE A 396 -29.88 7.62 -16.11
C ILE A 396 -31.03 6.86 -16.81
N LYS A 397 -31.70 7.49 -17.76
CA LYS A 397 -32.76 6.85 -18.54
C LYS A 397 -32.23 5.77 -19.47
N GLU A 398 -31.13 6.06 -20.21
CA GLU A 398 -30.51 5.10 -21.12
C GLU A 398 -30.07 3.84 -20.41
N VAL A 399 -29.47 3.96 -19.22
CA VAL A 399 -29.12 2.81 -18.38
C VAL A 399 -30.37 2.01 -17.97
N ARG A 400 -31.50 2.67 -17.68
CA ARG A 400 -32.75 2.00 -17.33
C ARG A 400 -33.40 1.28 -18.51
N GLU A 401 -33.37 1.89 -19.69
CA GLU A 401 -33.91 1.28 -20.91
C GLU A 401 -33.15 0.02 -21.29
N ILE A 402 -31.81 0.04 -21.22
CA ILE A 402 -30.96 -1.13 -21.43
C ILE A 402 -31.27 -2.24 -20.42
N ILE A 403 -31.57 -1.88 -19.16
CA ILE A 403 -31.93 -2.85 -18.12
C ILE A 403 -33.32 -3.49 -18.39
N VAL A 404 -34.25 -2.72 -18.93
CA VAL A 404 -35.61 -3.19 -19.24
C VAL A 404 -35.60 -4.09 -20.49
N GLU A 405 -34.84 -3.73 -21.52
CA GLU A 405 -34.70 -4.54 -22.74
C GLU A 405 -34.03 -5.89 -22.47
N ASN A 406 -33.00 -5.92 -21.61
CA ASN A 406 -32.32 -7.16 -21.21
C ASN A 406 -33.15 -8.05 -20.24
N ASN A 407 -34.27 -7.58 -19.73
CA ASN A 407 -35.18 -8.36 -18.86
C ASN A 407 -36.43 -8.82 -19.61
N ALA A 408 -36.57 -8.58 -20.91
CA ALA A 408 -37.72 -8.92 -21.72
C ALA A 408 -37.49 -10.14 -22.65
N ASP A 409 -36.26 -10.65 -22.69
CA ASP A 409 -35.86 -11.92 -23.33
C ASP A 409 -35.55 -12.96 -22.23
#